data_a1bab7a23de72065e84ef1f627a8b1a3
#
_entry.id   a1bab7a23de72065e84ef1f627a8b1a3
#
_cell.length_a   1.000
_cell.length_b   1.000
_cell.length_c   1.000
_cell.angle_alpha   90.00
_cell.angle_beta   90.00
_cell.angle_gamma   90.00
#
_symmetry.space_group_name_H-M   'P 1'
#
loop_
_entity.id
_entity.type
_entity.pdbx_description
1 polymer ?
#
loop_
_entity_poly.entity_id
_entity_poly.type
_entity_poly.pdbx_seq_one_letter_code
_entity_poly.pdbx_strand_id
1 'polypeptide(L)'
;ANALQFDLEYDNLIMASMRGRAGQIVGGGFSGGKSQLGVRTTKAVKKIGCSNLKTMVESNKIILEDYDIVAEMSSFVLHGQSYQAEEGHHDDLMMCCVLFAWLSGQTYFKELTDSDVRAKLFAESQNQLEQDLAPFGFLDNGIDDPIPQIDEYGERWTPVIRKYDTNW
;
A
#
# COMPACT_ATOMS: atom_id res chain seq x y z
N ALA A 1 13.82 6.08 -15.78
CA ALA A 1 13.80 5.24 -14.58
C ALA A 1 15.13 5.33 -13.81
N ASN A 2 16.28 5.12 -14.47
CA ASN A 2 17.59 5.18 -13.80
C ASN A 2 17.86 6.53 -13.13
N ALA A 3 17.58 7.66 -13.83
CA ALA A 3 17.74 8.98 -13.26
C ALA A 3 16.85 9.21 -12.02
N LEU A 4 15.61 8.69 -12.04
CA LEU A 4 14.71 8.79 -10.88
C LEU A 4 15.26 8.02 -9.68
N GLN A 5 15.86 6.86 -9.89
CA GLN A 5 16.37 6.04 -8.80
C GLN A 5 17.73 6.52 -8.28
N PHE A 6 18.68 6.82 -9.19
CA PHE A 6 20.05 7.09 -8.80
C PHE A 6 20.35 8.57 -8.57
N ASP A 7 19.69 9.47 -9.33
CA ASP A 7 19.94 10.90 -9.22
C ASP A 7 18.97 11.60 -8.24
N LEU A 8 17.73 11.10 -8.15
CA LEU A 8 16.67 11.65 -7.30
C LEU A 8 16.30 10.76 -6.11
N GLU A 9 16.96 9.61 -5.93
CA GLU A 9 16.74 8.65 -4.82
C GLU A 9 15.27 8.28 -4.62
N TYR A 10 14.51 8.17 -5.72
CA TYR A 10 13.10 7.84 -5.68
C TYR A 10 12.88 6.33 -5.63
N ASP A 11 12.45 5.81 -4.47
CA ASP A 11 12.34 4.38 -4.19
C ASP A 11 11.07 3.71 -4.73
N ASN A 12 10.01 4.47 -5.01
CA ASN A 12 8.73 3.93 -5.48
C ASN A 12 8.72 3.61 -6.98
N LEU A 13 9.71 2.84 -7.43
CA LEU A 13 9.83 2.41 -8.82
C LEU A 13 9.45 0.94 -8.96
N ILE A 14 8.64 0.65 -9.98
CA ILE A 14 8.29 -0.72 -10.31
C ILE A 14 9.49 -1.42 -10.93
N MET A 15 9.84 -2.59 -10.38
CA MET A 15 10.85 -3.45 -10.95
C MET A 15 10.19 -4.57 -11.76
N ALA A 16 10.45 -4.62 -13.06
CA ALA A 16 9.99 -5.69 -13.92
C ALA A 16 11.08 -6.73 -14.11
N SER A 17 10.76 -8.02 -13.89
CA SER A 17 11.67 -9.13 -14.23
C SER A 17 11.56 -9.46 -15.71
N MET A 18 12.70 -9.70 -16.36
CA MET A 18 12.74 -10.12 -17.77
C MET A 18 12.36 -11.60 -17.97
N ARG A 19 12.18 -12.38 -16.90
CA ARG A 19 11.79 -13.80 -16.99
C ARG A 19 10.28 -13.92 -16.83
N GLY A 20 9.59 -14.25 -17.89
CA GLY A 20 8.16 -14.51 -17.90
C GLY A 20 7.57 -14.34 -19.29
N ARG A 21 6.31 -14.67 -19.45
CA ARG A 21 5.56 -14.37 -20.68
C ARG A 21 5.51 -12.86 -20.87
N ALA A 22 5.64 -12.39 -22.10
CA ALA A 22 5.51 -10.97 -22.42
C ALA A 22 4.21 -10.41 -21.81
N GLY A 23 4.33 -9.38 -20.98
CA GLY A 23 3.19 -8.76 -20.27
C GLY A 23 2.93 -9.24 -18.85
N GLN A 24 3.81 -10.03 -18.24
CA GLN A 24 3.74 -10.39 -16.83
C GLN A 24 4.94 -9.85 -16.06
N ILE A 25 4.66 -9.26 -14.89
CA ILE A 25 5.68 -9.01 -13.87
C ILE A 25 5.81 -10.29 -13.06
N VAL A 26 7.00 -10.88 -13.07
CA VAL A 26 7.31 -11.98 -12.15
C VAL A 26 7.82 -11.33 -10.87
N GLY A 27 7.09 -11.50 -9.77
CA GLY A 27 7.43 -10.96 -8.47
C GLY A 27 8.88 -11.23 -8.09
N GLY A 28 9.48 -10.26 -7.40
CA GLY A 28 10.88 -10.23 -7.01
C GLY A 28 11.30 -11.32 -6.04
N GLY A 29 11.30 -12.56 -6.50
CA GLY A 29 12.05 -13.62 -5.83
C GLY A 29 13.53 -13.51 -6.15
N PHE A 30 14.38 -13.88 -5.23
CA PHE A 30 15.86 -13.93 -5.25
C PHE A 30 16.46 -14.79 -6.39
N SER A 31 15.73 -15.01 -7.46
CA SER A 31 16.15 -15.80 -8.61
C SER A 31 16.83 -14.88 -9.61
N GLY A 32 18.14 -14.98 -9.75
CA GLY A 32 19.09 -14.24 -10.57
C GLY A 32 18.73 -13.87 -12.03
N GLY A 33 17.56 -13.31 -12.24
CA GLY A 33 17.12 -12.67 -13.48
C GLY A 33 17.46 -11.18 -13.44
N LYS A 34 17.92 -10.63 -14.56
CA LYS A 34 18.10 -9.19 -14.69
C LYS A 34 16.77 -8.48 -14.42
N SER A 35 16.67 -7.75 -13.33
CA SER A 35 15.57 -6.85 -13.06
C SER A 35 15.77 -5.55 -13.85
N GLN A 36 14.72 -5.06 -14.46
CA GLN A 36 14.71 -3.77 -15.17
C GLN A 36 13.81 -2.80 -14.39
N LEU A 37 14.31 -1.59 -14.19
CA LEU A 37 13.54 -0.51 -13.64
C LEU A 37 12.47 -0.02 -14.61
N GLY A 38 11.25 0.03 -14.14
CA GLY A 38 10.10 0.43 -14.94
C GLY A 38 9.58 -0.67 -15.85
N VAL A 39 8.49 -0.38 -16.53
CA VAL A 39 7.81 -1.28 -17.44
C VAL A 39 8.16 -0.93 -18.89
N ARG A 40 8.61 -1.91 -19.65
CA ARG A 40 8.82 -1.71 -21.08
C ARG A 40 7.47 -1.75 -21.81
N THR A 41 7.11 -0.65 -22.44
CA THR A 41 5.90 -0.55 -23.26
C THR A 41 6.04 -1.39 -24.54
N THR A 42 5.60 -2.63 -24.47
CA THR A 42 5.54 -3.53 -25.63
C THR A 42 4.13 -3.56 -26.22
N LYS A 43 3.98 -4.05 -27.46
CA LYS A 43 2.66 -4.24 -28.08
C LYS A 43 1.73 -5.10 -27.20
N ALA A 44 2.28 -6.13 -26.53
CA ALA A 44 1.52 -6.99 -25.63
C ALA A 44 1.04 -6.24 -24.37
N VAL A 45 1.92 -5.48 -23.73
CA VAL A 45 1.58 -4.64 -22.57
C VAL A 45 0.49 -3.62 -22.94
N LYS A 46 0.66 -2.93 -24.07
CA LYS A 46 -0.31 -1.95 -24.56
C LYS A 46 -1.68 -2.59 -24.84
N LYS A 47 -1.71 -3.73 -25.53
CA LYS A 47 -2.96 -4.44 -25.83
C LYS A 47 -3.69 -4.92 -24.59
N ILE A 48 -2.98 -5.52 -23.64
CA ILE A 48 -3.55 -6.01 -22.38
C ILE A 48 -4.04 -4.82 -21.54
N GLY A 49 -3.23 -3.75 -21.45
CA GLY A 49 -3.58 -2.54 -20.70
C GLY A 49 -4.83 -1.86 -21.26
N CYS A 50 -4.95 -1.72 -22.59
CA CYS A 50 -6.14 -1.16 -23.22
C CYS A 50 -7.39 -2.02 -22.95
N SER A 51 -7.26 -3.35 -23.02
CA SER A 51 -8.39 -4.25 -22.72
C SER A 51 -8.82 -4.14 -21.26
N ASN A 52 -7.85 -4.10 -20.33
CA ASN A 52 -8.14 -3.95 -18.91
C ASN A 52 -8.76 -2.58 -18.60
N LEU A 53 -8.22 -1.49 -19.19
CA LEU A 53 -8.75 -0.15 -18.98
C LEU A 53 -10.20 -0.06 -19.46
N LYS A 54 -10.51 -0.59 -20.65
CA LYS A 54 -11.87 -0.68 -21.14
C LYS A 54 -12.78 -1.38 -20.13
N THR A 55 -12.39 -2.54 -19.64
CA THR A 55 -13.16 -3.29 -18.64
C THR A 55 -13.33 -2.51 -17.33
N MET A 56 -12.31 -1.79 -16.88
CA MET A 56 -12.37 -0.97 -15.66
C MET A 56 -13.35 0.20 -15.82
N VAL A 57 -13.35 0.87 -16.96
CA VAL A 57 -14.29 1.96 -17.28
C VAL A 57 -15.71 1.40 -17.38
N GLU A 58 -15.94 0.35 -18.16
CA GLU A 58 -17.27 -0.26 -18.35
C GLU A 58 -17.87 -0.81 -17.05
N SER A 59 -17.02 -1.29 -16.12
CA SER A 59 -17.46 -1.82 -14.82
C SER A 59 -17.46 -0.78 -13.69
N ASN A 60 -17.27 0.50 -13.99
CA ASN A 60 -17.17 1.61 -13.03
C ASN A 60 -16.12 1.37 -11.90
N LYS A 61 -15.03 0.67 -12.22
CA LYS A 61 -13.92 0.43 -11.29
C LYS A 61 -12.86 1.53 -11.29
N ILE A 62 -12.93 2.42 -12.26
CA ILE A 62 -12.08 3.59 -12.37
C ILE A 62 -12.95 4.79 -12.71
N ILE A 63 -12.69 5.90 -12.05
CA ILE A 63 -13.36 7.18 -12.30
C ILE A 63 -12.30 8.09 -12.94
N LEU A 64 -12.61 8.62 -14.13
CA LEU A 64 -11.76 9.52 -14.90
C LEU A 64 -12.52 10.85 -15.02
N GLU A 65 -12.08 11.86 -14.26
CA GLU A 65 -12.74 13.18 -14.19
C GLU A 65 -11.95 14.26 -14.94
N ASP A 66 -10.69 13.97 -15.25
CA ASP A 66 -9.81 14.93 -15.92
C ASP A 66 -10.17 15.07 -17.40
N TYR A 67 -10.38 16.32 -17.83
CA TYR A 67 -10.78 16.64 -19.19
C TYR A 67 -9.73 16.24 -20.23
N ASP A 68 -8.45 16.44 -19.92
CA ASP A 68 -7.36 16.16 -20.87
C ASP A 68 -7.20 14.65 -21.08
N ILE A 69 -7.38 13.84 -20.04
CA ILE A 69 -7.42 12.38 -20.14
C ILE A 69 -8.57 11.93 -21.05
N VAL A 70 -9.78 12.51 -20.86
CA VAL A 70 -10.96 12.17 -21.67
C VAL A 70 -10.77 12.63 -23.12
N ALA A 71 -10.15 13.78 -23.35
CA ALA A 71 -9.83 14.27 -24.68
C ALA A 71 -8.85 13.35 -25.41
N GLU A 72 -7.74 12.93 -24.74
CA GLU A 72 -6.82 11.96 -25.32
C GLU A 72 -7.47 10.58 -25.56
N MET A 73 -8.35 10.15 -24.65
CA MET A 73 -9.11 8.89 -24.82
C MET A 73 -10.00 8.94 -26.08
N SER A 74 -10.60 10.08 -26.40
CA SER A 74 -11.47 10.23 -27.57
C SER A 74 -10.71 10.15 -28.90
N SER A 75 -9.43 10.55 -28.93
CA SER A 75 -8.55 10.50 -30.09
C SER A 75 -7.66 9.23 -30.15
N PHE A 76 -7.84 8.30 -29.20
CA PHE A 76 -7.04 7.11 -29.10
C PHE A 76 -7.63 5.95 -29.92
N VAL A 77 -7.01 5.64 -31.04
CA VAL A 77 -7.55 4.73 -32.05
C VAL A 77 -6.65 3.52 -32.30
N LEU A 78 -7.25 2.49 -32.88
CA LEU A 78 -6.53 1.31 -33.32
C LEU A 78 -5.82 1.61 -34.66
N HIS A 79 -4.50 1.57 -34.65
CA HIS A 79 -3.67 1.71 -35.84
C HIS A 79 -2.89 0.42 -36.09
N GLY A 80 -3.31 -0.35 -37.09
CA GLY A 80 -2.75 -1.68 -37.40
C GLY A 80 -3.01 -2.68 -36.27
N GLN A 81 -1.96 -3.11 -35.58
CA GLN A 81 -2.04 -4.04 -34.44
C GLN A 81 -1.75 -3.36 -33.08
N SER A 82 -1.76 -2.04 -33.04
CA SER A 82 -1.46 -1.26 -31.83
C SER A 82 -2.44 -0.12 -31.71
N TYR A 83 -2.48 0.48 -30.53
CA TYR A 83 -3.29 1.66 -30.26
C TYR A 83 -2.37 2.88 -30.17
N GLN A 84 -2.80 4.02 -30.67
CA GLN A 84 -2.09 5.29 -30.61
C GLN A 84 -3.06 6.45 -30.81
N ALA A 85 -2.64 7.67 -30.49
CA ALA A 85 -3.41 8.84 -30.82
C ALA A 85 -3.50 9.03 -32.35
N GLU A 86 -4.58 9.67 -32.79
CA GLU A 86 -4.72 10.15 -34.17
C GLU A 86 -3.63 11.17 -34.50
N GLU A 87 -3.38 11.39 -35.78
CA GLU A 87 -2.36 12.34 -36.24
C GLU A 87 -2.68 13.76 -35.73
N GLY A 88 -1.68 14.36 -35.08
CA GLY A 88 -1.82 15.68 -34.46
C GLY A 88 -2.33 15.67 -33.02
N HIS A 89 -2.61 14.52 -32.45
CA HIS A 89 -3.02 14.35 -31.05
C HIS A 89 -1.91 13.66 -30.22
N HIS A 90 -2.02 13.76 -28.89
CA HIS A 90 -1.11 13.13 -27.92
C HIS A 90 -1.82 11.96 -27.22
N ASP A 91 -1.03 10.97 -26.75
CA ASP A 91 -1.54 9.82 -25.99
C ASP A 91 -0.80 9.59 -24.66
N ASP A 92 -0.14 10.62 -24.15
CA ASP A 92 0.73 10.50 -22.97
C ASP A 92 -0.05 10.16 -21.70
N LEU A 93 -1.11 10.90 -21.43
CA LEU A 93 -1.98 10.66 -20.27
C LEU A 93 -2.78 9.37 -20.43
N MET A 94 -3.31 9.15 -21.64
CA MET A 94 -4.01 7.90 -21.96
C MET A 94 -3.08 6.69 -21.79
N MET A 95 -1.81 6.79 -22.17
CA MET A 95 -0.82 5.74 -21.96
C MET A 95 -0.49 5.51 -20.49
N CYS A 96 -0.51 6.54 -19.64
CA CYS A 96 -0.41 6.36 -18.19
C CYS A 96 -1.58 5.53 -17.65
N CYS A 97 -2.81 5.82 -18.08
CA CYS A 97 -4.00 5.04 -17.71
C CYS A 97 -3.91 3.59 -18.20
N VAL A 98 -3.43 3.36 -19.42
CA VAL A 98 -3.21 2.03 -19.99
C VAL A 98 -2.18 1.23 -19.19
N LEU A 99 -1.07 1.85 -18.81
CA LEU A 99 -0.03 1.21 -17.99
C LEU A 99 -0.54 0.91 -16.58
N PHE A 100 -1.30 1.81 -15.97
CA PHE A 100 -1.95 1.59 -14.68
C PHE A 100 -2.91 0.40 -14.74
N ALA A 101 -3.80 0.36 -15.74
CA ALA A 101 -4.75 -0.73 -15.92
C ALA A 101 -4.06 -2.08 -16.21
N TRP A 102 -2.92 -2.06 -16.91
CA TRP A 102 -2.09 -3.25 -17.08
C TRP A 102 -1.50 -3.69 -15.74
N LEU A 103 -0.94 -2.77 -14.96
CA LEU A 103 -0.31 -3.03 -13.67
C LEU A 103 -1.32 -3.59 -12.66
N SER A 104 -2.50 -2.99 -12.56
CA SER A 104 -3.56 -3.42 -11.63
C SER A 104 -4.02 -4.86 -11.89
N GLY A 105 -3.87 -5.35 -13.12
CA GLY A 105 -4.13 -6.73 -13.49
C GLY A 105 -3.04 -7.73 -13.07
N GLN A 106 -1.86 -7.27 -12.65
CA GLN A 106 -0.73 -8.15 -12.30
C GLN A 106 -0.90 -8.73 -10.89
N THR A 107 -0.54 -10.00 -10.72
CA THR A 107 -0.60 -10.69 -9.43
C THR A 107 0.22 -9.98 -8.37
N TYR A 108 1.42 -9.52 -8.72
CA TYR A 108 2.30 -8.77 -7.82
C TYR A 108 1.61 -7.52 -7.25
N PHE A 109 0.94 -6.74 -8.08
CA PHE A 109 0.24 -5.53 -7.64
C PHE A 109 -0.92 -5.86 -6.69
N LYS A 110 -1.67 -6.92 -7.01
CA LYS A 110 -2.76 -7.40 -6.16
C LYS A 110 -2.26 -7.86 -4.80
N GLU A 111 -1.21 -8.66 -4.77
CA GLU A 111 -0.60 -9.15 -3.52
C GLU A 111 -0.07 -7.99 -2.66
N LEU A 112 0.59 -7.00 -3.28
CA LEU A 112 1.08 -5.82 -2.59
C LEU A 112 -0.07 -5.01 -1.99
N THR A 113 -1.11 -4.75 -2.77
CA THR A 113 -2.30 -4.00 -2.32
C THR A 113 -3.05 -4.74 -1.21
N ASP A 114 -3.19 -6.06 -1.33
CA ASP A 114 -3.83 -6.89 -0.30
C ASP A 114 -3.04 -6.88 1.01
N SER A 115 -1.71 -6.89 0.96
CA SER A 115 -0.86 -6.81 2.14
C SER A 115 -0.99 -5.45 2.83
N ASP A 116 -1.02 -4.36 2.07
CA ASP A 116 -1.18 -3.00 2.58
C ASP A 116 -2.55 -2.78 3.23
N VAL A 117 -3.61 -3.31 2.61
CA VAL A 117 -4.98 -3.26 3.18
C VAL A 117 -5.04 -4.03 4.49
N ARG A 118 -4.45 -5.22 4.55
CA ARG A 118 -4.39 -6.02 5.79
C ARG A 118 -3.60 -5.31 6.89
N ALA A 119 -2.46 -4.70 6.56
CA ALA A 119 -1.66 -3.93 7.50
C ALA A 119 -2.43 -2.74 8.08
N LYS A 120 -3.17 -1.99 7.24
CA LYS A 120 -4.03 -0.90 7.68
C LYS A 120 -5.16 -1.37 8.58
N LEU A 121 -5.88 -2.42 8.19
CA LEU A 121 -6.95 -3.01 9.00
C LEU A 121 -6.45 -3.50 10.36
N PHE A 122 -5.26 -4.10 10.38
CA PHE A 122 -4.64 -4.53 11.63
C PHE A 122 -4.28 -3.34 12.53
N ALA A 123 -3.68 -2.28 11.97
CA ALA A 123 -3.37 -1.06 12.70
C ALA A 123 -4.63 -0.35 13.24
N GLU A 124 -5.69 -0.27 12.43
CA GLU A 124 -6.97 0.28 12.87
C GLU A 124 -7.59 -0.54 14.01
N SER A 125 -7.54 -1.87 13.92
CA SER A 125 -8.06 -2.74 14.99
C SER A 125 -7.25 -2.61 16.29
N GLN A 126 -5.93 -2.45 16.21
CA GLN A 126 -5.09 -2.17 17.38
C GLN A 126 -5.41 -0.81 18.01
N ASN A 127 -5.56 0.24 17.21
CA ASN A 127 -5.93 1.56 17.69
C ASN A 127 -7.31 1.56 18.38
N GLN A 128 -8.26 0.80 17.85
CA GLN A 128 -9.57 0.63 18.50
C GLN A 128 -9.45 -0.10 19.83
N LEU A 129 -8.67 -1.19 19.89
CA LEU A 129 -8.42 -1.89 21.14
C LEU A 129 -7.74 -1.00 22.19
N GLU A 130 -6.76 -0.20 21.77
CA GLU A 130 -6.10 0.76 22.68
C GLU A 130 -7.09 1.84 23.19
N GLN A 131 -7.98 2.33 22.33
CA GLN A 131 -9.03 3.27 22.74
C GLN A 131 -10.04 2.64 23.69
N ASP A 132 -10.44 1.39 23.44
CA ASP A 132 -11.37 0.67 24.31
C ASP A 132 -10.72 0.28 25.65
N LEU A 133 -9.41 0.09 25.68
CA LEU A 133 -8.66 -0.20 26.91
C LEU A 133 -8.29 1.06 27.71
N ALA A 134 -8.32 2.25 27.10
CA ALA A 134 -7.99 3.50 27.77
C ALA A 134 -8.85 3.77 29.04
N PRO A 135 -10.15 3.42 29.09
CA PRO A 135 -10.94 3.54 30.32
C PRO A 135 -10.46 2.63 31.45
N PHE A 136 -9.84 1.49 31.13
CA PHE A 136 -9.32 0.55 32.14
C PHE A 136 -8.02 1.01 32.80
N GLY A 137 -7.33 2.00 32.23
CA GLY A 137 -6.15 2.61 32.85
C GLY A 137 -6.42 3.40 34.11
N PHE A 138 -7.71 3.65 34.44
CA PHE A 138 -8.16 4.26 35.69
C PHE A 138 -8.69 3.26 36.70
N LEU A 139 -8.61 1.95 36.40
CA LEU A 139 -8.81 0.97 37.47
C LEU A 139 -7.66 1.15 38.44
N ASP A 140 -7.99 1.71 39.59
CA ASP A 140 -7.14 1.73 40.77
C ASP A 140 -6.52 0.33 40.90
N ASN A 141 -5.21 0.24 40.98
CA ASN A 141 -4.51 -1.03 41.13
C ASN A 141 -4.76 -1.68 42.50
N GLY A 142 -5.78 -1.20 43.22
CA GLY A 142 -6.23 -1.78 44.50
C GLY A 142 -5.17 -1.76 45.59
N ILE A 143 -4.14 -0.96 45.42
CA ILE A 143 -3.18 -0.66 46.43
C ILE A 143 -3.73 0.56 47.17
N ASP A 144 -4.77 0.33 47.97
CA ASP A 144 -5.11 1.27 49.01
C ASP A 144 -3.88 1.51 49.86
N ASP A 145 -3.57 2.77 50.16
CA ASP A 145 -2.52 3.08 51.10
C ASP A 145 -2.81 2.25 52.37
N PRO A 146 -1.82 1.50 52.86
CA PRO A 146 -2.04 0.58 53.97
C PRO A 146 -2.63 1.36 55.16
N ILE A 147 -3.84 0.98 55.53
CA ILE A 147 -4.53 1.58 56.66
C ILE A 147 -3.66 1.37 57.88
N PRO A 148 -3.21 2.44 58.56
CA PRO A 148 -2.38 2.30 59.74
C PRO A 148 -3.16 1.56 60.82
N GLN A 149 -2.60 0.45 61.31
CA GLN A 149 -3.15 -0.29 62.44
C GLN A 149 -2.67 0.33 63.75
N ILE A 150 -3.56 0.49 64.70
CA ILE A 150 -3.25 0.96 66.04
C ILE A 150 -3.20 -0.29 66.93
N ASP A 151 -2.12 -0.50 67.65
CA ASP A 151 -1.99 -1.62 68.57
C ASP A 151 -2.68 -1.34 69.93
N GLU A 152 -2.70 -2.30 70.80
CA GLU A 152 -3.31 -2.21 72.15
C GLU A 152 -2.67 -1.13 73.04
N TYR A 153 -1.52 -0.62 72.66
CA TYR A 153 -0.79 0.42 73.38
C TYR A 153 -0.95 1.81 72.75
N GLY A 154 -1.75 1.91 71.64
CA GLY A 154 -2.03 3.16 70.95
C GLY A 154 -0.94 3.58 69.97
N GLU A 155 0.05 2.68 69.65
CA GLU A 155 1.07 2.97 68.67
C GLU A 155 0.55 2.72 67.25
N ARG A 156 0.97 3.58 66.31
CA ARG A 156 0.53 3.58 64.94
C ARG A 156 1.50 2.82 64.07
N TRP A 157 1.11 1.67 63.53
CA TRP A 157 1.89 0.83 62.65
C TRP A 157 1.49 1.00 61.21
N THR A 158 2.41 1.36 60.31
CA THR A 158 2.18 1.37 58.88
C THR A 158 2.97 0.20 58.27
N PRO A 159 2.33 -0.74 57.55
CA PRO A 159 3.05 -1.80 56.92
C PRO A 159 3.99 -1.24 55.84
N VAL A 160 5.23 -1.61 55.87
CA VAL A 160 6.23 -1.23 54.86
C VAL A 160 6.02 -2.09 53.63
N ILE A 161 5.41 -1.52 52.60
CA ILE A 161 5.34 -2.17 51.27
C ILE A 161 6.74 -2.08 50.66
N ARG A 162 7.44 -3.20 50.56
CA ARG A 162 8.65 -3.26 49.74
C ARG A 162 8.26 -3.08 48.27
N LYS A 163 8.62 -1.95 47.67
CA LYS A 163 8.65 -1.85 46.23
C LYS A 163 9.67 -2.87 45.74
N TYR A 164 9.17 -3.90 45.05
CA TYR A 164 10.07 -4.78 44.33
C TYR A 164 10.67 -3.96 43.19
N ASP A 165 11.99 -3.74 43.23
CA ASP A 165 12.70 -3.18 42.09
C ASP A 165 12.61 -4.18 40.95
N THR A 166 11.71 -3.91 40.02
CA THR A 166 11.66 -4.62 38.73
C THR A 166 12.72 -4.04 37.81
N ASN A 167 13.98 -4.38 38.07
CA ASN A 167 15.04 -4.31 37.07
C ASN A 167 15.09 -5.68 36.37
N TRP A 168 14.46 -5.74 35.20
CA TRP A 168 14.70 -6.75 34.18
C TRP A 168 15.09 -6.07 32.89
#